data_2e41d85dce5596e244286dbcb602f666
#
_entry.id   2e41d85dce5596e244286dbcb602f666
#
_cell.length_a   1.000
_cell.length_b   1.000
_cell.length_c   1.000
_cell.angle_alpha   90.00
_cell.angle_beta   90.00
_cell.angle_gamma   90.00
#
_symmetry.space_group_name_H-M   'P 1'
#
loop_
_entity.id
_entity.type
_entity.pdbx_description
1 polymer ?
#
loop_
_entity_poly.entity_id
_entity_poly.type
_entity_poly.pdbx_seq_one_letter_code
_entity_poly.pdbx_strand_id
1 'polypeptide(L)'
;EDALSADQQTQVEAILRGTDRAQQYLAALRTACAPPATGETFSSHTLVSELAETARALCAPAGVQLILNEQWQGTLCAAQCDLLRAAENLLDNAVRYTPRGGTVTLLVTKEKQDFILRVTDTGPGFTAEALAKAGELLYTEAARSDTAHQGFGLYFARRVALSHSGTLRLSNTPGGCAELRLPICEQIEK
;
A
#
# COMPACT_ATOMS: atom_id res chain seq x y z
N GLU A 1 -27.71 -17.37 -21.78
CA GLU A 1 -26.94 -16.32 -21.07
C GLU A 1 -26.01 -15.71 -22.10
N ASP A 2 -26.38 -14.53 -22.63
CA ASP A 2 -25.58 -13.84 -23.64
C ASP A 2 -24.31 -13.29 -23.00
N ALA A 3 -23.15 -13.79 -23.43
CA ALA A 3 -21.88 -13.24 -23.04
C ALA A 3 -21.75 -11.80 -23.57
N LEU A 4 -21.25 -10.88 -22.74
CA LEU A 4 -20.99 -9.48 -23.11
C LEU A 4 -20.12 -9.40 -24.37
N SER A 5 -20.47 -8.52 -25.31
CA SER A 5 -19.59 -8.22 -26.44
C SER A 5 -18.25 -7.61 -25.98
N ALA A 6 -17.20 -7.68 -26.80
CA ALA A 6 -15.89 -7.11 -26.47
C ALA A 6 -15.96 -5.62 -26.12
N ASP A 7 -16.82 -4.85 -26.80
CA ASP A 7 -17.07 -3.43 -26.50
C ASP A 7 -17.75 -3.26 -25.13
N GLN A 8 -18.75 -4.09 -24.82
CA GLN A 8 -19.44 -4.07 -23.53
C GLN A 8 -18.49 -4.47 -22.39
N GLN A 9 -17.62 -5.46 -22.59
CA GLN A 9 -16.60 -5.83 -21.63
C GLN A 9 -15.63 -4.67 -21.35
N THR A 10 -15.17 -3.99 -22.39
CA THR A 10 -14.29 -2.80 -22.27
C THR A 10 -14.99 -1.66 -21.51
N GLN A 11 -16.27 -1.43 -21.78
CA GLN A 11 -17.06 -0.41 -21.07
C GLN A 11 -17.27 -0.77 -19.59
N VAL A 12 -17.61 -2.03 -19.28
CA VAL A 12 -17.76 -2.52 -17.90
C VAL A 12 -16.44 -2.36 -17.13
N GLU A 13 -15.32 -2.75 -17.73
CA GLU A 13 -14.01 -2.56 -17.11
C GLU A 13 -13.65 -1.08 -16.87
N ALA A 14 -14.03 -0.19 -17.80
CA ALA A 14 -13.84 1.24 -17.64
C ALA A 14 -14.69 1.80 -16.48
N ILE A 15 -15.95 1.34 -16.34
CA ILE A 15 -16.84 1.71 -15.24
C ILE A 15 -16.27 1.20 -13.90
N LEU A 16 -15.85 -0.06 -13.82
CA LEU A 16 -15.25 -0.63 -12.61
C LEU A 16 -14.01 0.14 -12.19
N ARG A 17 -13.09 0.44 -13.13
CA ARG A 17 -11.93 1.30 -12.88
C ARG A 17 -12.32 2.70 -12.40
N GLY A 18 -13.38 3.29 -12.94
CA GLY A 18 -13.91 4.58 -12.52
C GLY A 18 -14.46 4.55 -11.08
N THR A 19 -15.15 3.48 -10.73
CA THR A 19 -15.71 3.27 -9.38
C THR A 19 -14.62 3.09 -8.35
N ASP A 20 -13.60 2.28 -8.63
CA ASP A 20 -12.44 2.09 -7.76
C ASP A 20 -11.70 3.42 -7.50
N ARG A 21 -11.56 4.24 -8.55
CA ARG A 21 -10.99 5.59 -8.42
C ARG A 21 -11.81 6.46 -7.48
N ALA A 22 -13.12 6.51 -7.68
CA ALA A 22 -14.01 7.31 -6.83
C ALA A 22 -13.93 6.87 -5.36
N GLN A 23 -13.85 5.57 -5.10
CA GLN A 23 -13.67 5.02 -3.75
C GLN A 23 -12.32 5.42 -3.14
N GLN A 24 -11.23 5.40 -3.93
CA GLN A 24 -9.91 5.84 -3.49
C GLN A 24 -9.89 7.34 -3.15
N TYR A 25 -10.54 8.18 -3.98
CA TYR A 25 -10.72 9.62 -3.70
C TYR A 25 -11.46 9.85 -2.39
N LEU A 26 -12.60 9.19 -2.21
CA LEU A 26 -13.41 9.32 -1.00
C LEU A 26 -12.64 8.87 0.25
N ALA A 27 -11.88 7.78 0.16
CA ALA A 27 -11.07 7.32 1.26
C ALA A 27 -9.92 8.28 1.58
N ALA A 28 -9.22 8.81 0.56
CA ALA A 28 -8.16 9.82 0.77
C ALA A 28 -8.74 11.10 1.40
N LEU A 29 -9.91 11.55 0.96
CA LEU A 29 -10.60 12.70 1.57
C LEU A 29 -11.04 12.41 3.01
N ARG A 30 -11.60 11.24 3.29
CA ARG A 30 -11.96 10.85 4.65
C ARG A 30 -10.75 10.87 5.57
N THR A 31 -9.64 10.25 5.17
CA THR A 31 -8.40 10.24 5.95
C THR A 31 -7.80 11.65 6.08
N ALA A 32 -7.95 12.52 5.07
CA ALA A 32 -7.49 13.91 5.13
C ALA A 32 -8.31 14.77 6.10
N CYS A 33 -9.61 14.48 6.25
CA CYS A 33 -10.55 15.21 7.09
C CYS A 33 -10.83 14.53 8.44
N ALA A 34 -10.36 13.29 8.64
CA ALA A 34 -10.59 12.57 9.87
C ALA A 34 -9.77 13.18 11.03
N PRO A 35 -10.36 13.29 12.25
CA PRO A 35 -9.57 13.50 13.44
C PRO A 35 -8.55 12.36 13.58
N PRO A 36 -7.44 12.56 14.31
CA PRO A 36 -6.48 11.51 14.56
C PRO A 36 -7.22 10.26 15.02
N ALA A 37 -7.02 9.16 14.30
CA ALA A 37 -7.80 7.96 14.49
C ALA A 37 -7.67 7.48 15.94
N THR A 38 -8.82 7.36 16.63
CA THR A 38 -8.89 6.57 17.87
C THR A 38 -8.64 5.12 17.45
N GLY A 39 -7.41 4.67 17.61
CA GLY A 39 -6.99 3.39 17.10
C GLY A 39 -7.71 2.25 17.81
N GLU A 40 -8.21 1.30 17.06
CA GLU A 40 -8.57 -0.01 17.57
C GLU A 40 -7.28 -0.77 17.89
N THR A 41 -7.35 -1.62 18.93
CA THR A 41 -6.23 -2.46 19.31
C THR A 41 -6.36 -3.81 18.61
N PHE A 42 -5.38 -4.17 17.78
CA PHE A 42 -5.37 -5.43 17.05
C PHE A 42 -3.97 -6.03 16.95
N SER A 43 -3.89 -7.32 16.62
CA SER A 43 -2.63 -8.01 16.42
C SER A 43 -1.99 -7.66 15.07
N SER A 44 -0.68 -7.38 15.05
CA SER A 44 0.07 -7.22 13.80
C SER A 44 0.00 -8.48 12.94
N HIS A 45 -0.09 -9.67 13.55
CA HIS A 45 -0.23 -10.93 12.83
C HIS A 45 -1.54 -11.02 12.03
N THR A 46 -2.65 -10.47 12.56
CA THR A 46 -3.92 -10.38 11.80
C THR A 46 -3.74 -9.55 10.53
N LEU A 47 -3.11 -8.38 10.65
CA LEU A 47 -2.79 -7.53 9.51
C LEU A 47 -1.93 -8.25 8.48
N VAL A 48 -0.86 -8.94 8.92
CA VAL A 48 0.05 -9.67 8.04
C VAL A 48 -0.67 -10.82 7.33
N SER A 49 -1.57 -11.52 8.01
CA SER A 49 -2.34 -12.63 7.43
C SER A 49 -3.25 -12.15 6.30
N GLU A 50 -3.99 -11.07 6.51
CA GLU A 50 -4.85 -10.44 5.48
C GLU A 50 -4.02 -9.92 4.30
N LEU A 51 -2.90 -9.23 4.58
CA LEU A 51 -1.98 -8.76 3.53
C LEU A 51 -1.34 -9.91 2.73
N ALA A 52 -1.07 -11.03 3.37
CA ALA A 52 -0.51 -12.20 2.70
C ALA A 52 -1.48 -12.78 1.66
N GLU A 53 -2.77 -12.78 1.94
CA GLU A 53 -3.80 -13.22 0.98
C GLU A 53 -3.87 -12.28 -0.21
N THR A 54 -3.98 -10.98 0.04
CA THR A 54 -3.98 -9.93 -1.01
C THR A 54 -2.69 -9.99 -1.84
N ALA A 55 -1.52 -10.10 -1.20
CA ALA A 55 -0.24 -10.15 -1.90
C ALA A 55 -0.11 -11.38 -2.81
N ARG A 56 -0.58 -12.57 -2.37
CA ARG A 56 -0.60 -13.77 -3.22
C ARG A 56 -1.52 -13.59 -4.43
N ALA A 57 -2.70 -12.99 -4.22
CA ALA A 57 -3.66 -12.74 -5.30
C ALA A 57 -3.13 -11.74 -6.34
N LEU A 58 -2.33 -10.75 -5.94
CA LEU A 58 -1.69 -9.78 -6.83
C LEU A 58 -0.46 -10.38 -7.55
N CYS A 59 0.40 -11.09 -6.84
CA CYS A 59 1.67 -11.59 -7.38
C CYS A 59 1.48 -12.74 -8.37
N ALA A 60 0.54 -13.65 -8.12
CA ALA A 60 0.35 -14.85 -8.93
C ALA A 60 0.05 -14.54 -10.42
N PRO A 61 -0.96 -13.71 -10.78
CA PRO A 61 -1.22 -13.37 -12.18
C PRO A 61 -0.11 -12.54 -12.82
N ALA A 62 0.59 -11.72 -12.04
CA ALA A 62 1.73 -10.92 -12.50
C ALA A 62 2.99 -11.79 -12.79
N GLY A 63 3.03 -13.03 -12.29
CA GLY A 63 4.20 -13.89 -12.38
C GLY A 63 5.38 -13.37 -11.56
N VAL A 64 5.09 -12.74 -10.42
CA VAL A 64 6.04 -12.17 -9.47
C VAL A 64 6.15 -13.09 -8.26
N GLN A 65 7.37 -13.30 -7.75
CA GLN A 65 7.59 -14.08 -6.53
C GLN A 65 7.29 -13.22 -5.30
N LEU A 66 6.59 -13.81 -4.31
CA LEU A 66 6.29 -13.16 -3.05
C LEU A 66 7.15 -13.76 -1.94
N ILE A 67 7.85 -12.90 -1.18
CA ILE A 67 8.54 -13.25 0.05
C ILE A 67 7.84 -12.53 1.22
N LEU A 68 7.37 -13.31 2.19
CA LEU A 68 6.78 -12.79 3.42
C LEU A 68 7.76 -13.02 4.58
N ASN A 69 8.07 -11.97 5.30
CA ASN A 69 9.00 -12.00 6.43
C ASN A 69 8.38 -11.25 7.62
N GLU A 70 7.77 -11.99 8.54
CA GLU A 70 7.21 -11.45 9.77
C GLU A 70 8.20 -11.68 10.91
N GLN A 71 8.97 -10.65 11.26
CA GLN A 71 9.99 -10.67 12.32
C GLN A 71 9.49 -10.14 13.67
N TRP A 72 8.30 -9.56 13.70
CA TRP A 72 7.70 -9.05 14.91
C TRP A 72 6.20 -9.31 14.94
N GLN A 73 5.73 -9.79 16.06
CA GLN A 73 4.32 -9.94 16.38
C GLN A 73 4.02 -9.17 17.67
N GLY A 74 3.02 -8.35 17.64
CA GLY A 74 2.63 -7.54 18.78
C GLY A 74 1.30 -6.83 18.54
N THR A 75 0.95 -5.96 19.47
CA THR A 75 -0.29 -5.21 19.44
C THR A 75 -0.05 -3.84 18.78
N LEU A 76 -0.91 -3.49 17.84
CA LEU A 76 -0.98 -2.17 17.22
C LEU A 76 -2.24 -1.45 17.71
N CYS A 77 -2.13 -0.11 17.82
CA CYS A 77 -3.26 0.76 18.08
C CYS A 77 -3.38 1.71 16.88
N ALA A 78 -4.26 1.35 15.93
CA ALA A 78 -4.42 2.09 14.68
C ALA A 78 -5.82 1.80 14.09
N ALA A 79 -6.23 2.57 13.10
CA ALA A 79 -7.38 2.22 12.25
C ALA A 79 -6.98 1.04 11.35
N GLN A 80 -7.33 -0.19 11.74
CA GLN A 80 -6.90 -1.42 11.05
C GLN A 80 -7.23 -1.38 9.56
N CYS A 81 -8.45 -1.00 9.20
CA CYS A 81 -8.88 -0.93 7.80
C CYS A 81 -8.05 0.06 6.98
N ASP A 82 -7.70 1.21 7.55
CA ASP A 82 -6.91 2.22 6.85
C ASP A 82 -5.45 1.75 6.69
N LEU A 83 -4.89 1.10 7.72
CA LEU A 83 -3.54 0.56 7.68
C LEU A 83 -3.43 -0.61 6.68
N LEU A 84 -4.40 -1.52 6.67
CA LEU A 84 -4.49 -2.60 5.69
C LEU A 84 -4.50 -2.03 4.27
N ARG A 85 -5.40 -1.10 4.00
CA ARG A 85 -5.51 -0.46 2.68
C ARG A 85 -4.26 0.31 2.29
N ALA A 86 -3.59 0.98 3.23
CA ALA A 86 -2.32 1.64 2.96
C ALA A 86 -1.26 0.62 2.51
N ALA A 87 -1.15 -0.51 3.22
CA ALA A 87 -0.21 -1.57 2.88
C ALA A 87 -0.55 -2.25 1.54
N GLU A 88 -1.82 -2.47 1.24
CA GLU A 88 -2.29 -2.99 -0.05
C GLU A 88 -1.90 -2.06 -1.21
N ASN A 89 -2.01 -0.74 -1.04
CA ASN A 89 -1.56 0.24 -2.03
C ASN A 89 -0.03 0.16 -2.27
N LEU A 90 0.76 -0.08 -1.22
CA LEU A 90 2.20 -0.28 -1.36
C LEU A 90 2.52 -1.57 -2.09
N LEU A 91 1.79 -2.66 -1.79
CA LEU A 91 1.94 -3.96 -2.47
C LEU A 91 1.55 -3.89 -3.94
N ASP A 92 0.39 -3.30 -4.26
CA ASP A 92 -0.06 -3.13 -5.65
C ASP A 92 0.97 -2.35 -6.47
N ASN A 93 1.50 -1.27 -5.89
CA ASN A 93 2.55 -0.49 -6.51
C ASN A 93 3.82 -1.34 -6.78
N ALA A 94 4.29 -2.09 -5.79
CA ALA A 94 5.46 -2.95 -5.92
C ALA A 94 5.26 -4.03 -6.99
N VAL A 95 4.14 -4.75 -6.97
CA VAL A 95 3.83 -5.80 -7.95
C VAL A 95 3.78 -5.25 -9.37
N ARG A 96 3.13 -4.09 -9.55
CA ARG A 96 3.00 -3.43 -10.84
C ARG A 96 4.34 -3.09 -11.49
N TYR A 97 5.28 -2.57 -10.71
CA TYR A 97 6.58 -2.15 -11.24
C TYR A 97 7.63 -3.27 -11.24
N THR A 98 7.30 -4.43 -10.69
CA THR A 98 8.17 -5.60 -10.73
C THR A 98 8.02 -6.33 -12.07
N PRO A 99 9.11 -6.55 -12.83
CA PRO A 99 9.02 -7.33 -14.05
C PRO A 99 8.67 -8.78 -13.74
N ARG A 100 8.05 -9.47 -14.70
CA ARG A 100 7.72 -10.89 -14.59
C ARG A 100 8.97 -11.71 -14.24
N GLY A 101 8.86 -12.60 -13.25
CA GLY A 101 9.99 -13.34 -12.68
C GLY A 101 10.76 -12.61 -11.60
N GLY A 102 10.44 -11.33 -11.33
CA GLY A 102 10.99 -10.57 -10.21
C GLY A 102 10.36 -10.94 -8.88
N THR A 103 10.77 -10.25 -7.83
CA THR A 103 10.39 -10.56 -6.44
C THR A 103 9.84 -9.32 -5.74
N VAL A 104 8.77 -9.50 -4.99
CA VAL A 104 8.25 -8.54 -4.01
C VAL A 104 8.42 -9.13 -2.61
N THR A 105 9.01 -8.37 -1.71
CA THR A 105 9.21 -8.75 -0.31
C THR A 105 8.37 -7.86 0.60
N LEU A 106 7.53 -8.47 1.43
CA LEU A 106 6.85 -7.82 2.54
C LEU A 106 7.56 -8.18 3.84
N LEU A 107 8.14 -7.19 4.49
CA LEU A 107 8.78 -7.31 5.80
C LEU A 107 7.97 -6.57 6.84
N VAL A 108 7.65 -7.26 7.93
CA VAL A 108 7.10 -6.64 9.16
C VAL A 108 8.09 -6.85 10.29
N THR A 109 8.50 -5.76 10.91
CA THR A 109 9.48 -5.76 12.00
C THR A 109 9.21 -4.63 13.00
N LYS A 110 9.98 -4.58 14.08
CA LYS A 110 9.98 -3.51 15.07
C LYS A 110 11.38 -2.94 15.20
N GLU A 111 11.49 -1.62 15.15
CA GLU A 111 12.73 -0.90 15.47
C GLU A 111 12.45 0.07 16.62
N LYS A 112 13.08 -0.14 17.76
CA LYS A 112 12.80 0.63 18.99
C LYS A 112 11.31 0.55 19.37
N GLN A 113 10.58 1.66 19.30
CA GLN A 113 9.16 1.76 19.60
C GLN A 113 8.31 1.98 18.33
N ASP A 114 8.86 1.67 17.17
CA ASP A 114 8.16 1.81 15.91
C ASP A 114 7.87 0.44 15.29
N PHE A 115 6.62 0.24 14.90
CA PHE A 115 6.21 -0.77 13.95
C PHE A 115 6.67 -0.36 12.55
N ILE A 116 7.23 -1.30 11.82
CA ILE A 116 7.73 -1.10 10.46
C ILE A 116 7.10 -2.14 9.54
N LEU A 117 6.41 -1.63 8.52
CA LEU A 117 5.98 -2.42 7.39
C LEU A 117 6.74 -1.92 6.16
N ARG A 118 7.54 -2.79 5.56
CA ARG A 118 8.36 -2.47 4.39
C ARG A 118 8.00 -3.37 3.23
N VAL A 119 7.74 -2.76 2.09
CA VAL A 119 7.53 -3.43 0.81
C VAL A 119 8.71 -3.09 -0.08
N THR A 120 9.43 -4.11 -0.56
CA THR A 120 10.59 -3.96 -1.45
C THR A 120 10.34 -4.77 -2.72
N ASP A 121 10.70 -4.23 -3.85
CA ASP A 121 10.59 -4.89 -5.14
C ASP A 121 11.94 -4.99 -5.86
N THR A 122 12.01 -5.81 -6.90
CA THR A 122 13.18 -5.93 -7.78
C THR A 122 12.96 -5.21 -9.11
N GLY A 123 12.06 -4.26 -9.14
CA GLY A 123 11.80 -3.42 -10.31
C GLY A 123 12.85 -2.33 -10.52
N PRO A 124 12.59 -1.38 -11.39
CA PRO A 124 13.54 -0.30 -11.72
C PRO A 124 13.70 0.75 -10.61
N GLY A 125 12.94 0.63 -9.50
CA GLY A 125 12.93 1.61 -8.44
C GLY A 125 12.19 2.90 -8.80
N PHE A 126 12.27 3.87 -7.91
CA PHE A 126 11.70 5.20 -8.06
C PHE A 126 12.68 6.13 -8.78
N THR A 127 12.19 7.00 -9.65
CA THR A 127 13.02 8.09 -10.19
C THR A 127 13.35 9.13 -9.12
N ALA A 128 14.34 9.96 -9.35
CA ALA A 128 14.68 11.05 -8.43
C ALA A 128 13.50 12.01 -8.21
N GLU A 129 12.69 12.24 -9.25
CA GLU A 129 11.49 13.05 -9.17
C GLU A 129 10.40 12.36 -8.31
N ALA A 130 10.19 11.06 -8.49
CA ALA A 130 9.27 10.28 -7.67
C ALA A 130 9.67 10.28 -6.19
N LEU A 131 10.95 10.12 -5.88
CA LEU A 131 11.45 10.20 -4.50
C LEU A 131 11.22 11.58 -3.88
N ALA A 132 11.35 12.65 -4.67
CA ALA A 132 11.15 14.01 -4.18
C ALA A 132 9.66 14.36 -3.96
N LYS A 133 8.77 13.88 -4.82
CA LYS A 133 7.34 14.22 -4.85
C LYS A 133 6.42 13.11 -4.37
N ALA A 134 6.96 11.98 -4.00
CA ALA A 134 6.17 10.81 -3.60
C ALA A 134 5.28 11.11 -2.40
N GLY A 135 4.03 10.73 -2.53
CA GLY A 135 2.99 11.03 -1.54
C GLY A 135 2.45 12.47 -1.61
N GLU A 136 2.76 13.22 -2.66
CA GLU A 136 1.96 14.38 -3.07
C GLU A 136 0.68 13.90 -3.75
N LEU A 137 -0.39 14.68 -3.58
CA LEU A 137 -1.68 14.36 -4.18
C LEU A 137 -1.57 14.37 -5.71
N LEU A 138 -2.05 13.31 -6.36
CA LEU A 138 -2.07 13.16 -7.83
C LEU A 138 -0.70 13.06 -8.52
N TYR A 139 0.39 12.90 -7.77
CA TYR A 139 1.68 12.70 -8.41
C TYR A 139 1.76 11.30 -9.05
N THR A 140 1.92 11.28 -10.37
CA THR A 140 2.25 10.07 -11.15
C THR A 140 3.38 10.41 -12.10
N GLU A 141 4.27 9.46 -12.35
CA GLU A 141 5.28 9.62 -13.40
C GLU A 141 4.60 9.53 -14.78
N ALA A 142 4.61 10.62 -15.54
CA ALA A 142 3.96 10.73 -16.84
C ALA A 142 4.42 9.64 -17.84
N ALA A 143 5.67 9.19 -17.75
CA ALA A 143 6.22 8.14 -18.60
C ALA A 143 5.76 6.73 -18.26
N ARG A 144 5.11 6.53 -17.09
CA ARG A 144 4.64 5.24 -16.58
C ARG A 144 3.12 5.23 -16.33
N SER A 145 2.43 6.29 -16.75
CA SER A 145 0.99 6.41 -16.59
C SER A 145 0.25 5.52 -17.58
N ASP A 146 0.10 4.26 -17.26
CA ASP A 146 -1.11 3.57 -17.64
C ASP A 146 -2.26 4.29 -16.93
N THR A 147 -3.30 4.68 -17.68
CA THR A 147 -4.39 5.59 -17.24
C THR A 147 -5.18 5.14 -16.01
N ALA A 148 -4.81 4.04 -15.39
CA ALA A 148 -5.54 3.39 -14.31
C ALA A 148 -5.18 3.90 -12.89
N HIS A 149 -4.00 4.48 -12.65
CA HIS A 149 -3.53 4.77 -11.29
C HIS A 149 -2.94 6.19 -11.22
N GLN A 150 -3.68 7.09 -10.60
CA GLN A 150 -3.43 8.53 -10.61
C GLN A 150 -2.72 9.05 -9.33
N GLY A 151 -1.71 8.32 -8.82
CA GLY A 151 -0.89 8.83 -7.71
C GLY A 151 -1.57 8.87 -6.33
N PHE A 152 -2.70 8.17 -6.16
CA PHE A 152 -3.42 8.14 -4.88
C PHE A 152 -2.86 7.15 -3.88
N GLY A 153 -2.33 6.02 -4.33
CA GLY A 153 -1.91 4.95 -3.44
C GLY A 153 -0.83 5.38 -2.44
N LEU A 154 0.23 6.01 -2.92
CA LEU A 154 1.30 6.55 -2.07
C LEU A 154 0.84 7.74 -1.23
N TYR A 155 0.00 8.62 -1.80
CA TYR A 155 -0.62 9.70 -1.04
C TYR A 155 -1.47 9.18 0.11
N PHE A 156 -2.33 8.18 -0.15
CA PHE A 156 -3.15 7.55 0.89
C PHE A 156 -2.28 6.92 1.99
N ALA A 157 -1.28 6.12 1.60
CA ALA A 157 -0.36 5.50 2.56
C ALA A 157 0.39 6.54 3.41
N ARG A 158 0.82 7.66 2.81
CA ARG A 158 1.42 8.78 3.54
C ARG A 158 0.44 9.44 4.51
N ARG A 159 -0.82 9.64 4.11
CA ARG A 159 -1.85 10.23 4.98
C ARG A 159 -2.16 9.32 6.17
N VAL A 160 -2.27 8.01 5.94
CA VAL A 160 -2.45 7.03 7.02
C VAL A 160 -1.25 7.07 7.98
N ALA A 161 -0.02 7.10 7.47
CA ALA A 161 1.16 7.25 8.32
C ALA A 161 1.07 8.49 9.20
N LEU A 162 0.80 9.65 8.59
CA LEU A 162 0.72 10.94 9.30
C LEU A 162 -0.42 10.98 10.33
N SER A 163 -1.58 10.39 10.05
CA SER A 163 -2.71 10.34 11.01
C SER A 163 -2.38 9.52 12.26
N HIS A 164 -1.39 8.63 12.18
CA HIS A 164 -0.88 7.83 13.29
C HIS A 164 0.48 8.34 13.82
N SER A 165 0.83 9.61 13.57
CA SER A 165 2.11 10.20 13.96
C SER A 165 3.34 9.45 13.42
N GLY A 166 3.16 8.71 12.34
CA GLY A 166 4.18 7.93 11.67
C GLY A 166 4.72 8.61 10.41
N THR A 167 5.45 7.85 9.61
CA THR A 167 6.06 8.32 8.36
C THR A 167 5.97 7.28 7.26
N LEU A 168 5.88 7.74 6.01
CA LEU A 168 6.14 6.92 4.82
C LEU A 168 7.47 7.37 4.22
N ARG A 169 8.39 6.44 4.01
CA ARG A 169 9.69 6.68 3.35
C ARG A 169 9.78 5.86 2.08
N LEU A 170 10.30 6.47 1.04
CA LEU A 170 10.63 5.79 -0.21
C LEU A 170 12.13 5.83 -0.43
N SER A 171 12.66 4.75 -0.99
CA SER A 171 14.08 4.62 -1.34
C SER A 171 14.25 3.58 -2.45
N ASN A 172 15.46 3.44 -2.93
CA ASN A 172 15.84 2.39 -3.88
C ASN A 172 16.89 1.47 -3.23
N THR A 173 16.57 0.16 -3.04
CA THR A 173 17.52 -0.80 -2.44
C THR A 173 17.06 -2.25 -2.68
N PRO A 174 17.50 -2.98 -3.68
CA PRO A 174 18.10 -2.61 -4.97
C PRO A 174 17.08 -2.08 -5.98
N GLY A 175 15.79 -2.37 -5.83
CA GLY A 175 14.66 -1.83 -6.58
C GLY A 175 13.91 -0.78 -5.77
N GLY A 176 12.58 -0.65 -5.96
CA GLY A 176 11.76 0.22 -5.13
C GLY A 176 11.63 -0.32 -3.70
N CYS A 177 11.63 0.58 -2.75
CA CYS A 177 11.39 0.28 -1.34
C CYS A 177 10.47 1.33 -0.74
N ALA A 178 9.32 0.91 -0.23
CA ALA A 178 8.38 1.74 0.52
C ALA A 178 8.31 1.25 1.97
N GLU A 179 8.61 2.13 2.91
CA GLU A 179 8.60 1.84 4.35
C GLU A 179 7.55 2.69 5.05
N LEU A 180 6.56 2.03 5.62
CA LEU A 180 5.57 2.61 6.52
C LEU A 180 6.05 2.39 7.95
N ARG A 181 6.20 3.48 8.71
CA ARG A 181 6.66 3.47 10.10
C ARG A 181 5.59 4.11 10.99
N LEU A 182 5.14 3.42 12.01
CA LEU A 182 4.15 3.89 12.97
C LEU A 182 4.67 3.70 14.40
N PRO A 183 4.49 4.67 15.31
CA PRO A 183 4.78 4.46 16.72
C PRO A 183 3.87 3.38 17.29
N ILE A 184 4.43 2.47 18.07
CA ILE A 184 3.67 1.47 18.84
C ILE A 184 3.18 2.17 20.10
N CYS A 185 1.86 2.16 20.34
CA CYS A 185 1.30 2.64 21.59
C CYS A 185 1.75 1.69 22.70
N GLU A 186 2.52 2.19 23.66
CA GLU A 186 2.71 1.46 24.91
C GLU A 186 1.35 1.35 25.62
N GLN A 187 0.87 0.13 25.80
CA GLN A 187 -0.21 -0.09 26.75
C GLN A 187 0.37 0.27 28.12
N ILE A 188 -0.06 1.39 28.69
CA ILE A 188 0.14 1.65 30.10
C ILE A 188 -0.76 0.63 30.80
N GLU A 189 -0.16 -0.49 31.20
CA GLU A 189 -0.81 -1.40 32.14
C GLU A 189 -1.18 -0.57 33.39
N LYS A 190 -2.46 -0.44 33.61
CA LYS A 190 -3.02 0.15 34.85
C LYS A 190 -3.19 -0.93 35.88
#